data_b7145d2ca2b3f9bb94d1fef68e07e053
#
_entry.id   b7145d2ca2b3f9bb94d1fef68e07e053
#
_cell.length_a   1.000
_cell.length_b   1.000
_cell.length_c   1.000
_cell.angle_alpha   90.00
_cell.angle_beta   90.00
_cell.angle_gamma   90.00
#
_symmetry.space_group_name_H-M   'P 1'
#
loop_
_entity.id
_entity.type
_entity.pdbx_description
1 polymer ?
#
loop_
_entity_poly.entity_id
_entity_poly.type
_entity_poly.pdbx_seq_one_letter_code
_entity_poly.pdbx_strand_id
1 'polypeptide(L)'
;ALERYRYGAGIFKIDWALNSPIPWRATECERAGTVHLGGTMDEIVASERVVLDGQHPEAPFVLLAQQSLFDPSRAPGGNHTAWAYCHVPNGSTFDMTDRIEAQVERFAPGFRDCILARSVMPPAKFEEYNSNYVGGDMNGGVQDIRQLYTRPTLRLSPYSTPARGVYICSASTPPGGGVHGMCGYHAARACLRRDL
;
A
#
# COMPACT_ATOMS: atom_id res chain seq x y z
N ALA A 1 10.66 -1.19 -24.53
CA ALA A 1 11.15 -1.46 -23.14
C ALA A 1 9.98 -1.48 -22.16
N LEU A 2 9.05 -0.53 -22.25
CA LEU A 2 7.88 -0.44 -21.34
C LEU A 2 6.92 -1.63 -21.46
N GLU A 3 6.81 -2.25 -22.62
CA GLU A 3 6.00 -3.46 -22.87
C GLU A 3 6.43 -4.67 -21.99
N ARG A 4 7.67 -4.67 -21.51
CA ARG A 4 8.23 -5.70 -20.64
C ARG A 4 8.29 -5.28 -19.18
N TYR A 5 7.73 -4.12 -18.88
CA TYR A 5 7.67 -3.62 -17.50
C TYR A 5 6.72 -4.48 -16.68
N ARG A 6 7.16 -4.90 -15.50
CA ARG A 6 6.37 -5.77 -14.64
C ARG A 6 5.82 -4.97 -13.47
N TYR A 7 4.54 -5.16 -13.21
CA TYR A 7 3.87 -4.61 -12.04
C TYR A 7 3.96 -5.59 -10.87
N GLY A 8 3.92 -5.05 -9.66
CA GLY A 8 3.97 -5.81 -8.42
C GLY A 8 2.60 -6.28 -7.96
N ALA A 9 2.53 -6.72 -6.70
CA ALA A 9 1.27 -7.04 -6.06
C ALA A 9 0.32 -5.84 -6.09
N GLY A 10 -0.96 -6.12 -6.27
CA GLY A 10 -2.02 -5.17 -6.02
C GLY A 10 -2.31 -5.05 -4.52
N ILE A 11 -3.10 -4.07 -4.15
CA ILE A 11 -3.61 -3.95 -2.78
C ILE A 11 -5.12 -4.03 -2.74
N PHE A 12 -5.64 -4.64 -1.68
CA PHE A 12 -7.04 -4.56 -1.29
C PHE A 12 -7.13 -3.68 -0.04
N LYS A 13 -7.78 -2.52 -0.17
CA LYS A 13 -7.94 -1.54 0.91
C LYS A 13 -9.35 -1.57 1.46
N ILE A 14 -9.48 -1.39 2.76
CA ILE A 14 -10.74 -1.21 3.46
C ILE A 14 -10.66 -0.01 4.39
N ASP A 15 -11.72 0.78 4.41
CA ASP A 15 -11.96 1.87 5.35
C ASP A 15 -13.15 1.54 6.21
N TRP A 16 -13.08 1.80 7.51
CA TRP A 16 -14.17 1.61 8.46
C TRP A 16 -14.58 2.90 9.13
N ALA A 17 -15.89 3.07 9.32
CA ALA A 17 -16.45 3.92 10.35
C ALA A 17 -16.71 3.05 11.58
N LEU A 18 -16.24 3.49 12.75
CA LEU A 18 -16.31 2.73 14.00
C LEU A 18 -17.04 3.54 15.07
N ASN A 19 -17.78 2.86 15.95
CA ASN A 19 -18.45 3.47 17.13
C ASN A 19 -17.52 3.69 18.32
N SER A 20 -16.33 3.09 18.31
CA SER A 20 -15.34 3.16 19.39
C SER A 20 -13.93 2.94 18.83
N PRO A 21 -12.86 3.24 19.59
CA PRO A 21 -11.51 2.82 19.23
C PRO A 21 -11.42 1.31 19.05
N ILE A 22 -10.46 0.87 18.22
CA ILE A 22 -10.16 -0.56 18.06
C ILE A 22 -9.71 -1.13 19.42
N PRO A 23 -10.34 -2.22 19.91
CA PRO A 23 -10.09 -2.77 21.25
C PRO A 23 -8.81 -3.65 21.26
N TRP A 24 -7.65 -3.03 21.07
CA TRP A 24 -6.37 -3.73 21.01
C TRP A 24 -6.08 -4.50 22.32
N ARG A 25 -5.56 -5.74 22.19
CA ARG A 25 -4.98 -6.46 23.35
C ARG A 25 -3.71 -5.78 23.85
N ALA A 26 -2.89 -5.25 22.93
CA ALA A 26 -1.68 -4.51 23.27
C ALA A 26 -1.99 -3.01 23.24
N THR A 27 -1.99 -2.38 24.42
CA THR A 27 -2.35 -0.96 24.58
C THR A 27 -1.38 -0.02 23.86
N GLU A 28 -0.17 -0.47 23.56
CA GLU A 28 0.83 0.26 22.78
C GLU A 28 0.34 0.59 21.38
N CYS A 29 -0.55 -0.25 20.81
CA CYS A 29 -1.14 -0.01 19.49
C CYS A 29 -2.00 1.26 19.43
N GLU A 30 -2.55 1.72 20.56
CA GLU A 30 -3.32 2.96 20.63
C GLU A 30 -2.47 4.21 20.39
N ARG A 31 -1.16 4.10 20.57
CA ARG A 31 -0.19 5.19 20.38
C ARG A 31 0.64 5.03 19.09
N ALA A 32 0.37 4.00 18.31
CA ALA A 32 1.05 3.75 17.05
C ALA A 32 0.32 4.44 15.89
N GLY A 33 1.03 5.22 15.09
CA GLY A 33 0.48 5.83 13.87
C GLY A 33 0.09 4.77 12.83
N THR A 34 0.79 3.64 12.84
CA THR A 34 0.51 2.47 11.99
C THR A 34 0.78 1.19 12.77
N VAL A 35 -0.09 0.22 12.63
CA VAL A 35 0.05 -1.12 13.22
C VAL A 35 0.16 -2.15 12.09
N HIS A 36 1.15 -3.03 12.17
CA HIS A 36 1.32 -4.13 11.24
C HIS A 36 0.89 -5.44 11.91
N LEU A 37 -0.07 -6.12 11.29
CA LEU A 37 -0.67 -7.36 11.80
C LEU A 37 -0.21 -8.52 10.92
N GLY A 38 0.64 -9.39 11.44
CA GLY A 38 1.15 -10.53 10.68
C GLY A 38 1.38 -11.76 11.56
N GLY A 39 1.48 -11.57 12.88
CA GLY A 39 1.87 -12.64 13.79
C GLY A 39 3.38 -12.86 13.79
N THR A 40 3.81 -14.11 13.60
CA THR A 40 5.25 -14.45 13.54
C THR A 40 5.88 -14.06 12.19
N MET A 41 7.21 -14.03 12.14
CA MET A 41 7.93 -13.80 10.89
C MET A 41 7.56 -14.84 9.83
N ASP A 42 7.39 -16.11 10.21
CA ASP A 42 7.02 -17.18 9.27
C ASP A 42 5.62 -16.97 8.69
N GLU A 43 4.66 -16.47 9.49
CA GLU A 43 3.30 -16.14 9.02
C GLU A 43 3.35 -14.96 8.03
N ILE A 44 4.16 -13.94 8.28
CA ILE A 44 4.35 -12.80 7.37
C ILE A 44 4.95 -13.28 6.05
N VAL A 45 6.02 -14.06 6.11
CA VAL A 45 6.67 -14.61 4.91
C VAL A 45 5.72 -15.51 4.12
N ALA A 46 4.94 -16.35 4.79
CA ALA A 46 3.95 -17.20 4.13
C ALA A 46 2.86 -16.39 3.45
N SER A 47 2.34 -15.35 4.10
CA SER A 47 1.34 -14.43 3.54
C SER A 47 1.84 -13.78 2.25
N GLU A 48 3.02 -13.15 2.29
CA GLU A 48 3.58 -12.45 1.13
C GLU A 48 3.94 -13.42 -0.01
N ARG A 49 4.43 -14.63 0.31
CA ARG A 49 4.75 -15.64 -0.70
C ARG A 49 3.52 -16.12 -1.46
N VAL A 50 2.42 -16.37 -0.76
CA VAL A 50 1.14 -16.79 -1.37
C VAL A 50 0.67 -15.78 -2.41
N VAL A 51 0.84 -14.48 -2.15
CA VAL A 51 0.52 -13.41 -3.12
C VAL A 51 1.42 -13.47 -4.35
N LEU A 52 2.72 -13.72 -4.17
CA LEU A 52 3.66 -13.87 -5.29
C LEU A 52 3.35 -15.09 -6.15
N ASP A 53 2.79 -16.15 -5.54
CA ASP A 53 2.34 -17.35 -6.23
C ASP A 53 0.94 -17.18 -6.90
N GLY A 54 0.39 -15.95 -6.91
CA GLY A 54 -0.88 -15.61 -7.54
C GLY A 54 -2.12 -16.01 -6.75
N GLN A 55 -1.98 -16.28 -5.45
CA GLN A 55 -3.05 -16.73 -4.57
C GLN A 55 -3.33 -15.69 -3.45
N HIS A 56 -4.39 -15.92 -2.69
CA HIS A 56 -4.85 -15.02 -1.63
C HIS A 56 -4.60 -15.64 -0.26
N PRO A 57 -3.83 -14.98 0.62
CA PRO A 57 -3.54 -15.51 1.96
C PRO A 57 -4.81 -15.59 2.81
N GLU A 58 -4.96 -16.68 3.56
CA GLU A 58 -6.05 -16.83 4.53
C GLU A 58 -5.89 -15.89 5.73
N ALA A 59 -4.64 -15.72 6.20
CA ALA A 59 -4.27 -14.78 7.26
C ALA A 59 -3.31 -13.73 6.67
N PRO A 60 -3.83 -12.65 6.05
CA PRO A 60 -3.01 -11.69 5.35
C PRO A 60 -2.13 -10.89 6.32
N PHE A 61 -0.94 -10.50 5.86
CA PHE A 61 -0.20 -9.41 6.48
C PHE A 61 -0.95 -8.11 6.20
N VAL A 62 -1.37 -7.41 7.26
CA VAL A 62 -2.21 -6.21 7.18
C VAL A 62 -1.49 -5.01 7.75
N LEU A 63 -1.46 -3.92 6.99
CA LEU A 63 -1.11 -2.59 7.49
C LEU A 63 -2.40 -1.86 7.87
N LEU A 64 -2.46 -1.35 9.10
CA LEU A 64 -3.65 -0.67 9.64
C LEU A 64 -3.26 0.68 10.27
N ALA A 65 -4.08 1.69 10.05
CA ALA A 65 -3.97 2.98 10.75
C ALA A 65 -5.33 3.41 11.29
N GLN A 66 -5.33 3.94 12.52
CA GLN A 66 -6.49 4.54 13.16
C GLN A 66 -6.24 6.03 13.43
N GLN A 67 -6.37 6.84 12.39
CA GLN A 67 -6.00 8.26 12.38
C GLN A 67 -6.84 9.11 13.33
N SER A 68 -8.08 8.72 13.63
CA SER A 68 -8.97 9.46 14.54
C SER A 68 -8.50 9.47 16.01
N LEU A 69 -7.56 8.59 16.40
CA LEU A 69 -6.91 8.64 17.70
C LEU A 69 -6.02 9.88 17.87
N PHE A 70 -5.45 10.37 16.77
CA PHE A 70 -4.52 11.50 16.74
C PHE A 70 -5.17 12.79 16.24
N ASP A 71 -6.24 12.64 15.44
CA ASP A 71 -7.02 13.74 14.88
C ASP A 71 -8.52 13.45 15.00
N PRO A 72 -9.15 13.83 16.12
CA PRO A 72 -10.57 13.55 16.38
C PRO A 72 -11.51 14.30 15.42
N SER A 73 -11.01 15.30 14.68
CA SER A 73 -11.81 16.00 13.66
C SER A 73 -12.21 15.10 12.49
N ARG A 74 -11.54 13.96 12.33
CA ARG A 74 -11.82 12.97 11.27
C ARG A 74 -13.05 12.10 11.52
N ALA A 75 -13.61 12.14 12.73
CA ALA A 75 -14.79 11.37 13.09
C ALA A 75 -15.67 12.16 14.05
N PRO A 76 -16.81 12.73 13.59
CA PRO A 76 -17.68 13.52 14.44
C PRO A 76 -18.43 12.65 15.47
N GLY A 77 -18.88 13.26 16.56
CA GLY A 77 -19.78 12.63 17.52
C GLY A 77 -19.16 11.53 18.39
N GLY A 78 -17.83 11.54 18.57
CA GLY A 78 -17.14 10.53 19.37
C GLY A 78 -16.95 9.19 18.66
N ASN A 79 -17.27 9.12 17.37
CA ASN A 79 -16.96 7.98 16.52
C ASN A 79 -15.48 7.94 16.14
N HIS A 80 -15.07 6.87 15.45
CA HIS A 80 -13.71 6.65 15.00
C HIS A 80 -13.66 6.24 13.53
N THR A 81 -12.50 6.43 12.92
CA THR A 81 -12.19 5.93 11.57
C THR A 81 -10.90 5.15 11.60
N ALA A 82 -10.85 4.08 10.85
CA ALA A 82 -9.65 3.32 10.59
C ALA A 82 -9.60 2.90 9.12
N TRP A 83 -8.42 2.62 8.62
CA TRP A 83 -8.26 1.98 7.32
C TRP A 83 -7.16 0.93 7.39
N ALA A 84 -7.27 -0.05 6.53
CA ALA A 84 -6.24 -1.07 6.38
C ALA A 84 -6.10 -1.49 4.92
N TYR A 85 -4.98 -2.12 4.61
CA TYR A 85 -4.83 -2.86 3.37
C TYR A 85 -3.97 -4.11 3.57
N CYS A 86 -4.12 -5.04 2.65
CA CYS A 86 -3.21 -6.17 2.46
C CYS A 86 -2.80 -6.29 1.00
N HIS A 87 -1.72 -7.02 0.75
CA HIS A 87 -1.31 -7.37 -0.60
C HIS A 87 -2.19 -8.48 -1.17
N VAL A 88 -2.47 -8.38 -2.48
CA VAL A 88 -3.20 -9.36 -3.27
C VAL A 88 -2.51 -9.54 -4.62
N PRO A 89 -2.78 -10.60 -5.38
CA PRO A 89 -2.30 -10.71 -6.75
C PRO A 89 -2.68 -9.49 -7.59
N ASN A 90 -1.79 -9.05 -8.48
CA ASN A 90 -2.05 -7.92 -9.38
C ASN A 90 -3.35 -8.14 -10.17
N GLY A 91 -4.23 -7.15 -10.18
CA GLY A 91 -5.53 -7.23 -10.85
C GLY A 91 -6.56 -8.13 -10.18
N SER A 92 -6.35 -8.56 -8.93
CA SER A 92 -7.27 -9.43 -8.20
C SER A 92 -8.67 -8.82 -8.07
N THR A 93 -9.67 -9.68 -8.20
CA THR A 93 -11.09 -9.36 -7.95
C THR A 93 -11.63 -10.01 -6.68
N PHE A 94 -10.78 -10.72 -5.93
CA PHE A 94 -11.18 -11.42 -4.72
C PHE A 94 -11.44 -10.41 -3.59
N ASP A 95 -12.55 -10.60 -2.86
CA ASP A 95 -12.89 -9.78 -1.70
C ASP A 95 -12.14 -10.28 -0.45
N MET A 96 -11.23 -9.47 0.06
CA MET A 96 -10.42 -9.76 1.25
C MET A 96 -11.03 -9.25 2.55
N THR A 97 -12.24 -8.68 2.52
CA THR A 97 -12.86 -8.03 3.69
C THR A 97 -12.87 -8.94 4.91
N ASP A 98 -13.44 -10.14 4.79
CA ASP A 98 -13.56 -11.07 5.91
C ASP A 98 -12.20 -11.53 6.45
N ARG A 99 -11.21 -11.72 5.56
CA ARG A 99 -9.86 -12.14 5.96
C ARG A 99 -9.10 -11.04 6.67
N ILE A 100 -9.21 -9.79 6.21
CA ILE A 100 -8.63 -8.63 6.90
C ILE A 100 -9.28 -8.44 8.26
N GLU A 101 -10.60 -8.47 8.33
CA GLU A 101 -11.32 -8.30 9.60
C GLU A 101 -11.03 -9.45 10.59
N ALA A 102 -10.92 -10.69 10.11
CA ALA A 102 -10.51 -11.81 10.95
C ALA A 102 -9.09 -11.63 11.50
N GLN A 103 -8.19 -11.08 10.71
CA GLN A 103 -6.83 -10.79 11.17
C GLN A 103 -6.82 -9.66 12.21
N VAL A 104 -7.62 -8.61 12.04
CA VAL A 104 -7.75 -7.55 13.06
C VAL A 104 -8.39 -8.12 14.34
N GLU A 105 -9.46 -8.88 14.23
CA GLU A 105 -10.16 -9.53 15.36
C GLU A 105 -9.23 -10.45 16.18
N ARG A 106 -8.28 -11.11 15.53
CA ARG A 106 -7.25 -11.94 16.20
C ARG A 106 -6.44 -11.14 17.23
N PHE A 107 -6.12 -9.88 16.94
CA PHE A 107 -5.29 -9.00 17.78
C PHE A 107 -6.11 -7.99 18.60
N ALA A 108 -7.36 -7.76 18.19
CA ALA A 108 -8.30 -6.84 18.81
C ALA A 108 -9.68 -7.48 18.93
N PRO A 109 -9.91 -8.42 19.86
CA PRO A 109 -11.20 -9.11 20.03
C PRO A 109 -12.34 -8.14 20.28
N GLY A 110 -13.43 -8.26 19.55
CA GLY A 110 -14.58 -7.35 19.56
C GLY A 110 -14.47 -6.21 18.53
N PHE A 111 -13.44 -6.23 17.68
CA PHE A 111 -13.29 -5.23 16.61
C PHE A 111 -14.52 -5.20 15.67
N ARG A 112 -15.04 -6.37 15.30
CA ARG A 112 -16.18 -6.45 14.38
C ARG A 112 -17.43 -5.79 14.94
N ASP A 113 -17.61 -5.80 16.26
CA ASP A 113 -18.74 -5.16 16.96
C ASP A 113 -18.63 -3.63 16.94
N CYS A 114 -17.43 -3.11 16.71
CA CYS A 114 -17.19 -1.66 16.60
C CYS A 114 -17.57 -1.11 15.21
N ILE A 115 -17.79 -1.94 14.21
CA ILE A 115 -17.93 -1.51 12.82
C ILE A 115 -19.35 -1.00 12.54
N LEU A 116 -19.46 0.29 12.19
CA LEU A 116 -20.71 0.93 11.75
C LEU A 116 -20.91 0.81 10.23
N ALA A 117 -19.83 1.01 9.47
CA ALA A 117 -19.88 0.96 8.01
C ALA A 117 -18.49 0.61 7.44
N ARG A 118 -18.48 0.13 6.20
CA ARG A 118 -17.28 -0.24 5.43
C ARG A 118 -17.29 0.42 4.06
N SER A 119 -16.11 0.75 3.56
CA SER A 119 -15.87 1.08 2.17
C SER A 119 -14.65 0.31 1.68
N VAL A 120 -14.76 -0.39 0.55
CA VAL A 120 -13.67 -1.21 0.01
C VAL A 120 -13.17 -0.66 -1.32
N MET A 121 -11.87 -0.78 -1.51
CA MET A 121 -11.18 -0.40 -2.74
C MET A 121 -10.30 -1.57 -3.21
N PRO A 122 -10.84 -2.48 -4.04
CA PRO A 122 -10.06 -3.56 -4.65
C PRO A 122 -9.14 -3.02 -5.77
N PRO A 123 -8.20 -3.84 -6.28
CA PRO A 123 -7.25 -3.44 -7.33
C PRO A 123 -7.86 -2.72 -8.54
N ALA A 124 -9.00 -3.17 -9.05
CA ALA A 124 -9.65 -2.54 -10.19
C ALA A 124 -10.10 -1.09 -9.90
N LYS A 125 -10.62 -0.83 -8.69
CA LYS A 125 -10.99 0.54 -8.28
C LYS A 125 -9.78 1.45 -8.10
N PHE A 126 -8.64 0.91 -7.69
CA PHE A 126 -7.39 1.69 -7.65
C PHE A 126 -6.96 2.12 -9.03
N GLU A 127 -7.04 1.23 -10.03
CA GLU A 127 -6.70 1.55 -11.41
C GLU A 127 -7.69 2.55 -12.04
N GLU A 128 -8.99 2.42 -11.77
CA GLU A 128 -10.01 3.42 -12.15
C GLU A 128 -9.74 4.79 -11.53
N TYR A 129 -9.39 4.83 -10.25
CA TYR A 129 -9.07 6.05 -9.52
C TYR A 129 -7.80 6.73 -10.07
N ASN A 130 -6.78 5.93 -10.39
CA ASN A 130 -5.51 6.41 -10.95
C ASN A 130 -4.91 5.34 -11.88
N SER A 131 -4.92 5.61 -13.17
CA SER A 131 -4.41 4.70 -14.20
C SER A 131 -2.93 4.30 -14.07
N ASN A 132 -2.18 4.96 -13.17
CA ASN A 132 -0.82 4.54 -12.84
C ASN A 132 -0.77 3.37 -11.83
N TYR A 133 -1.87 3.05 -11.17
CA TYR A 133 -1.98 1.92 -10.25
C TYR A 133 -2.42 0.65 -10.98
N VAL A 134 -1.66 0.26 -12.00
CA VAL A 134 -1.98 -0.88 -12.86
C VAL A 134 -2.15 -2.15 -12.05
N GLY A 135 -3.35 -2.74 -12.13
CA GLY A 135 -3.73 -3.90 -11.32
C GLY A 135 -3.69 -3.67 -9.82
N GLY A 136 -3.77 -2.40 -9.37
CA GLY A 136 -3.71 -2.02 -7.96
C GLY A 136 -2.30 -1.90 -7.37
N ASP A 137 -1.25 -1.98 -8.20
CA ASP A 137 0.14 -1.78 -7.75
C ASP A 137 0.40 -0.31 -7.42
N MET A 138 0.45 0.01 -6.12
CA MET A 138 0.74 1.36 -5.63
C MET A 138 2.23 1.74 -5.70
N ASN A 139 3.14 0.78 -5.92
CA ASN A 139 4.58 1.00 -5.99
C ASN A 139 5.06 1.39 -7.39
N GLY A 140 4.16 1.39 -8.38
CA GLY A 140 4.46 1.74 -9.76
C GLY A 140 5.48 0.81 -10.41
N GLY A 141 5.39 -0.48 -10.10
CA GLY A 141 6.19 -1.56 -10.65
C GLY A 141 6.83 -2.45 -9.58
N VAL A 142 7.08 -3.73 -9.93
CA VAL A 142 7.69 -4.69 -9.03
C VAL A 142 9.06 -4.21 -8.55
N GLN A 143 9.32 -4.36 -7.26
CA GLN A 143 10.56 -3.94 -6.60
C GLN A 143 11.51 -5.12 -6.37
N ASP A 144 11.69 -5.97 -7.38
CA ASP A 144 12.68 -7.04 -7.33
C ASP A 144 14.06 -6.56 -7.82
N ILE A 145 15.09 -7.37 -7.54
CA ILE A 145 16.48 -7.04 -7.89
C ILE A 145 16.69 -6.81 -9.40
N ARG A 146 15.82 -7.37 -10.25
CA ARG A 146 15.93 -7.23 -11.70
C ARG A 146 15.38 -5.91 -12.22
N GLN A 147 14.43 -5.29 -11.50
CA GLN A 147 13.75 -4.08 -11.94
C GLN A 147 14.00 -2.87 -11.04
N LEU A 148 14.39 -3.06 -9.78
CA LEU A 148 14.54 -1.97 -8.81
C LEU A 148 15.46 -0.83 -9.31
N TYR A 149 16.56 -1.16 -9.95
CA TYR A 149 17.52 -0.18 -10.47
C TYR A 149 17.37 0.13 -11.96
N THR A 150 16.54 -0.65 -12.69
CA THR A 150 16.33 -0.51 -14.13
C THR A 150 14.98 0.11 -14.49
N ARG A 151 14.23 0.57 -13.51
CA ARG A 151 12.88 1.11 -13.67
C ARG A 151 12.91 2.61 -14.03
N PRO A 152 11.97 3.12 -14.85
CA PRO A 152 10.99 2.35 -15.63
C PRO A 152 11.62 1.70 -16.88
N THR A 153 12.84 2.08 -17.23
CA THR A 153 13.63 1.54 -18.34
C THR A 153 15.11 1.58 -17.98
N LEU A 154 15.91 0.65 -18.54
CA LEU A 154 17.36 0.64 -18.35
C LEU A 154 17.99 1.87 -18.99
N ARG A 155 18.44 2.81 -18.17
CA ARG A 155 19.06 4.08 -18.54
C ARG A 155 20.11 4.53 -17.50
N LEU A 156 21.11 5.27 -17.93
CA LEU A 156 22.07 5.91 -17.01
C LEU A 156 21.40 6.95 -16.11
N SER A 157 20.40 7.67 -16.62
CA SER A 157 19.54 8.56 -15.85
C SER A 157 18.09 8.09 -15.99
N PRO A 158 17.55 7.29 -15.04
CA PRO A 158 16.20 6.78 -15.13
C PRO A 158 15.12 7.86 -14.99
N TYR A 159 15.52 9.04 -14.53
CA TYR A 159 14.62 10.19 -14.33
C TYR A 159 14.42 11.02 -15.60
N SER A 160 15.32 10.91 -16.60
CA SER A 160 15.21 11.66 -17.85
C SER A 160 14.32 10.93 -18.86
N THR A 161 13.64 11.70 -19.72
CA THR A 161 12.89 11.19 -20.88
C THR A 161 13.61 11.49 -22.19
N PRO A 162 13.17 10.91 -23.34
CA PRO A 162 13.65 11.32 -24.65
C PRO A 162 13.31 12.79 -24.98
N ALA A 163 12.22 13.32 -24.42
CA ALA A 163 11.84 14.71 -24.59
C ALA A 163 12.75 15.61 -23.75
N ARG A 164 13.29 16.67 -24.37
CA ARG A 164 14.13 17.65 -23.67
C ARG A 164 13.29 18.40 -22.64
N GLY A 165 13.84 18.64 -21.43
CA GLY A 165 13.18 19.36 -20.34
C GLY A 165 12.07 18.57 -19.62
N VAL A 166 11.85 17.28 -19.99
CA VAL A 166 10.82 16.43 -19.35
C VAL A 166 11.48 15.35 -18.50
N TYR A 167 11.12 15.29 -17.23
CA TYR A 167 11.66 14.37 -16.23
C TYR A 167 10.56 13.62 -15.50
N ILE A 168 10.89 12.43 -15.00
CA ILE A 168 9.99 11.57 -14.22
C ILE A 168 10.46 11.54 -12.77
N CYS A 169 9.57 11.81 -11.82
CA CYS A 169 9.82 11.77 -10.38
C CYS A 169 8.82 10.85 -9.65
N SER A 170 8.44 9.78 -10.29
CA SER A 170 7.42 8.82 -9.83
C SER A 170 8.01 7.71 -8.97
N ALA A 171 7.16 7.00 -8.22
CA ALA A 171 7.46 5.70 -7.61
C ALA A 171 7.97 4.68 -8.64
N SER A 172 7.69 4.86 -9.92
CA SER A 172 8.25 4.06 -11.03
C SER A 172 9.73 4.36 -11.33
N THR A 173 10.38 5.27 -10.60
CA THR A 173 11.84 5.53 -10.72
C THR A 173 12.56 5.10 -9.43
N PRO A 174 13.87 4.80 -9.46
CA PRO A 174 14.61 4.52 -8.24
C PRO A 174 14.56 5.69 -7.23
N PRO A 175 14.52 5.44 -5.92
CA PRO A 175 14.58 4.14 -5.25
C PRO A 175 13.23 3.42 -5.13
N GLY A 176 12.18 3.88 -5.77
CA GLY A 176 10.86 3.27 -5.75
C GLY A 176 9.86 3.96 -4.83
N GLY A 177 8.77 3.26 -4.49
CA GLY A 177 7.74 3.76 -3.60
C GLY A 177 8.22 3.96 -2.17
N GLY A 178 7.60 4.90 -1.47
CA GLY A 178 7.88 5.25 -0.08
C GLY A 178 7.69 6.73 0.21
N VAL A 179 7.52 7.08 1.49
CA VAL A 179 7.34 8.47 1.94
C VAL A 179 8.72 9.09 2.24
N HIS A 180 9.53 9.30 1.21
CA HIS A 180 10.91 9.78 1.35
C HIS A 180 11.30 10.93 0.38
N GLY A 181 10.47 11.24 -0.64
CA GLY A 181 10.75 12.29 -1.63
C GLY A 181 11.96 12.07 -2.54
N MET A 182 12.65 10.91 -2.45
CA MET A 182 13.94 10.70 -3.13
C MET A 182 13.81 10.61 -4.66
N CYS A 183 12.70 10.10 -5.18
CA CYS A 183 12.45 10.11 -6.63
C CYS A 183 12.45 11.54 -7.17
N GLY A 184 11.79 12.48 -6.48
CA GLY A 184 11.77 13.90 -6.82
C GLY A 184 13.15 14.55 -6.68
N TYR A 185 13.85 14.27 -5.57
CA TYR A 185 15.22 14.78 -5.34
C TYR A 185 16.18 14.39 -6.47
N HIS A 186 16.21 13.12 -6.85
CA HIS A 186 17.09 12.64 -7.92
C HIS A 186 16.67 13.15 -9.30
N ALA A 187 15.37 13.28 -9.58
CA ALA A 187 14.87 13.86 -10.82
C ALA A 187 15.28 15.34 -10.96
N ALA A 188 15.14 16.12 -9.88
CA ALA A 188 15.57 17.52 -9.86
C ALA A 188 17.08 17.63 -10.08
N ARG A 189 17.91 16.80 -9.44
CA ARG A 189 19.35 16.77 -9.68
C ARG A 189 19.72 16.36 -11.11
N ALA A 190 18.96 15.47 -11.72
CA ALA A 190 19.17 15.10 -13.13
C ALA A 190 18.86 16.27 -14.06
N CYS A 191 17.80 17.02 -13.79
CA CYS A 191 17.43 18.23 -14.51
C CYS A 191 18.54 19.31 -14.43
N LEU A 192 18.97 19.65 -13.21
CA LEU A 192 20.03 20.65 -12.96
C LEU A 192 21.36 20.31 -13.66
N ARG A 193 21.70 19.03 -13.81
CA ARG A 193 22.95 18.61 -14.46
C ARG A 193 22.87 18.60 -15.98
N ARG A 194 21.66 18.51 -16.54
CA ARG A 194 21.49 18.30 -17.98
C ARG A 194 21.06 19.57 -18.71
N ASP A 195 20.22 20.39 -18.09
CA ASP A 195 19.53 21.48 -18.77
C ASP A 195 19.85 22.87 -18.16
N LEU A 196 20.63 22.92 -17.08
CA LEU A 196 21.17 24.13 -16.45
C LEU A 196 22.67 24.06 -16.30
#